data_2d49e7038a7c850093fd959a6c37a42e
#
_entry.id   2d49e7038a7c850093fd959a6c37a42e
#
_cell.length_a   1.000
_cell.length_b   1.000
_cell.length_c   1.000
_cell.angle_alpha   90.00
_cell.angle_beta   90.00
_cell.angle_gamma   90.00
#
_symmetry.space_group_name_H-M   'P 1'
#
loop_
_entity.id
_entity.type
_entity.pdbx_description
1 polymer ?
#
loop_
_entity_poly.entity_id
_entity_poly.type
_entity_poly.pdbx_seq_one_letter_code
_entity_poly.pdbx_strand_id
1 'polypeptide(L)'
;MITKLNHVSIFVLNQDRAYDFYVKTLGFKVHTDASMGPGKRWLTVTPPEQPDLEITLMAIDEGMMFDKESAEQMRALVGKGTFGFGVFECNDLLATYEELNAKGVEFTKPPTEEFYGFEALFKDDSGNWFSLGQKKEAEAANG
;
A
#
# COMPACT_ATOMS: atom_id res chain seq x y z
N MET A 1 -5.18 17.05 -22.76
CA MET A 1 -6.00 16.74 -21.56
C MET A 1 -5.47 15.52 -20.86
N ILE A 2 -5.54 15.52 -19.53
CA ILE A 2 -5.17 14.36 -18.73
C ILE A 2 -6.19 13.24 -18.98
N THR A 3 -5.72 12.00 -19.14
CA THR A 3 -6.60 10.87 -19.43
C THR A 3 -6.79 9.94 -18.25
N LYS A 4 -5.75 9.70 -17.46
CA LYS A 4 -5.87 8.84 -16.27
C LYS A 4 -4.65 8.95 -15.37
N LEU A 5 -4.80 8.47 -14.14
CA LEU A 5 -3.70 8.24 -13.21
C LEU A 5 -3.25 6.78 -13.37
N ASN A 6 -2.04 6.54 -13.85
CA ASN A 6 -1.55 5.18 -14.04
C ASN A 6 -0.45 4.76 -13.05
N HIS A 7 0.17 5.71 -12.38
CA HIS A 7 1.19 5.46 -11.35
C HIS A 7 0.88 6.28 -10.11
N VAL A 8 1.08 5.69 -8.95
CA VAL A 8 1.12 6.39 -7.66
C VAL A 8 2.36 5.92 -6.92
N SER A 9 2.94 6.78 -6.10
CA SER A 9 4.13 6.41 -5.31
C SER A 9 3.77 6.24 -3.85
N ILE A 10 4.27 5.16 -3.26
CA ILE A 10 4.25 4.94 -1.82
C ILE A 10 5.69 4.95 -1.36
N PHE A 11 6.02 5.84 -0.43
CA PHE A 11 7.38 5.93 0.08
C PHE A 11 7.61 4.87 1.15
N VAL A 12 8.69 4.12 0.98
CA VAL A 12 9.01 2.99 1.86
C VAL A 12 10.41 3.15 2.46
N LEU A 13 10.60 2.59 3.64
CA LEU A 13 11.88 2.67 4.34
C LEU A 13 12.92 1.70 3.78
N ASN A 14 12.46 0.58 3.23
CA ASN A 14 13.33 -0.46 2.69
C ASN A 14 12.61 -1.21 1.57
N GLN A 15 13.15 -1.15 0.36
CA GLN A 15 12.48 -1.75 -0.80
C GLN A 15 12.44 -3.28 -0.76
N ASP A 16 13.43 -3.95 -0.16
CA ASP A 16 13.38 -5.41 -0.03
C ASP A 16 12.25 -5.86 0.90
N ARG A 17 12.09 -5.17 2.03
CA ARG A 17 10.98 -5.46 2.95
C ARG A 17 9.64 -5.10 2.34
N ALA A 18 9.58 -4.00 1.60
CA ALA A 18 8.37 -3.60 0.88
C ALA A 18 7.99 -4.63 -0.18
N TYR A 19 8.97 -5.14 -0.92
CA TYR A 19 8.74 -6.23 -1.87
C TYR A 19 8.09 -7.42 -1.17
N ASP A 20 8.67 -7.88 -0.07
CA ASP A 20 8.12 -9.02 0.68
C ASP A 20 6.70 -8.73 1.18
N PHE A 21 6.45 -7.54 1.67
CA PHE A 21 5.13 -7.18 2.17
C PHE A 21 4.09 -7.14 1.03
N TYR A 22 4.33 -6.36 -0.01
CA TYR A 22 3.34 -6.18 -1.07
C TYR A 22 3.19 -7.41 -1.97
N VAL A 23 4.27 -8.07 -2.29
CA VAL A 23 4.24 -9.22 -3.21
C VAL A 23 3.93 -10.52 -2.48
N LYS A 24 4.70 -10.85 -1.44
CA LYS A 24 4.55 -12.13 -0.74
C LYS A 24 3.39 -12.14 0.24
N THR A 25 3.17 -11.06 0.97
CA THR A 25 2.11 -11.00 1.99
C THR A 25 0.78 -10.58 1.41
N LEU A 26 0.71 -9.46 0.69
CA LEU A 26 -0.54 -8.98 0.09
C LEU A 26 -0.90 -9.67 -1.22
N GLY A 27 0.05 -10.33 -1.88
CA GLY A 27 -0.21 -11.03 -3.14
C GLY A 27 -0.25 -10.12 -4.36
N PHE A 28 0.31 -8.92 -4.28
CA PHE A 28 0.41 -8.04 -5.44
C PHE A 28 1.40 -8.61 -6.45
N LYS A 29 1.24 -8.24 -7.70
CA LYS A 29 2.12 -8.69 -8.78
C LYS A 29 3.22 -7.67 -9.03
N VAL A 30 4.45 -8.14 -9.25
CA VAL A 30 5.53 -7.26 -9.68
C VAL A 30 5.25 -6.84 -11.11
N HIS A 31 5.22 -5.53 -11.36
CA HIS A 31 5.15 -4.99 -12.71
C HIS A 31 6.55 -4.76 -13.25
N THR A 32 7.37 -4.04 -12.50
CA THR A 32 8.75 -3.75 -12.87
C THR A 32 9.64 -3.83 -11.63
N ASP A 33 10.78 -4.47 -11.77
CA ASP A 33 11.83 -4.50 -10.75
C ASP A 33 13.17 -4.42 -11.48
N ALA A 34 13.74 -3.23 -11.55
CA ALA A 34 14.92 -2.95 -12.35
C ALA A 34 15.93 -2.08 -11.62
N SER A 35 17.23 -2.34 -11.85
CA SER A 35 18.28 -1.47 -11.38
C SER A 35 18.31 -0.21 -12.26
N MET A 36 18.38 0.96 -11.61
CA MET A 36 18.50 2.26 -12.26
C MET A 36 19.88 2.88 -12.01
N GLY A 37 20.86 2.05 -11.69
CA GLY A 37 22.21 2.46 -11.33
C GLY A 37 22.57 1.99 -9.93
N PRO A 38 23.83 2.21 -9.47
CA PRO A 38 24.26 1.77 -8.15
C PRO A 38 23.37 2.31 -7.03
N GLY A 39 22.83 1.40 -6.23
CA GLY A 39 21.97 1.75 -5.10
C GLY A 39 20.60 2.30 -5.47
N LYS A 40 20.20 2.22 -6.74
CA LYS A 40 18.92 2.74 -7.23
C LYS A 40 18.11 1.61 -7.84
N ARG A 41 16.86 1.49 -7.41
CA ARG A 41 15.95 0.43 -7.84
C ARG A 41 14.58 1.03 -8.18
N TRP A 42 14.09 0.69 -9.35
CA TRP A 42 12.74 1.01 -9.77
C TRP A 42 11.87 -0.22 -9.53
N LEU A 43 11.00 -0.14 -8.55
CA LEU A 43 10.16 -1.25 -8.14
C LEU A 43 8.70 -0.81 -8.17
N THR A 44 7.91 -1.45 -9.05
CA THR A 44 6.48 -1.20 -9.13
C THR A 44 5.70 -2.50 -8.99
N VAL A 45 4.56 -2.42 -8.34
CA VAL A 45 3.63 -3.54 -8.16
C VAL A 45 2.24 -3.14 -8.58
N THR A 46 1.40 -4.13 -8.89
CA THR A 46 0.00 -3.91 -9.22
C THR A 46 -0.88 -4.74 -8.30
N PRO A 47 -2.05 -4.21 -7.89
CA PRO A 47 -3.04 -5.05 -7.22
C PRO A 47 -3.45 -6.21 -8.12
N PRO A 48 -3.82 -7.38 -7.57
CA PRO A 48 -4.09 -8.58 -8.38
C PRO A 48 -5.15 -8.41 -9.46
N GLU A 49 -6.16 -7.57 -9.19
CA GLU A 49 -7.28 -7.37 -10.12
C GLU A 49 -7.30 -5.98 -10.75
N GLN A 50 -6.18 -5.26 -10.66
CA GLN A 50 -6.08 -3.90 -11.19
C GLN A 50 -4.75 -3.71 -11.92
N PRO A 51 -4.57 -4.41 -13.07
CA PRO A 51 -3.27 -4.47 -13.74
C PRO A 51 -2.81 -3.16 -14.40
N ASP A 52 -3.69 -2.21 -14.59
CA ASP A 52 -3.36 -0.92 -15.20
C ASP A 52 -3.02 0.17 -14.19
N LEU A 53 -3.03 -0.14 -12.89
CA LEU A 53 -2.51 0.76 -11.87
C LEU A 53 -1.17 0.25 -11.37
N GLU A 54 -0.11 1.05 -11.51
CA GLU A 54 1.19 0.73 -10.93
C GLU A 54 1.39 1.52 -9.63
N ILE A 55 1.83 0.81 -8.62
CA ILE A 55 2.24 1.41 -7.35
C ILE A 55 3.75 1.35 -7.30
N THR A 56 4.40 2.51 -7.33
CA THR A 56 5.84 2.60 -7.18
C THR A 56 6.21 2.55 -5.70
N LEU A 57 6.97 1.54 -5.31
CA LEU A 57 7.51 1.44 -3.96
C LEU A 57 8.82 2.21 -3.93
N MET A 58 8.74 3.48 -3.55
CA MET A 58 9.80 4.46 -3.73
C MET A 58 10.68 4.57 -2.49
N ALA A 59 11.98 4.36 -2.68
CA ALA A 59 12.93 4.58 -1.60
C ALA A 59 13.00 6.07 -1.22
N ILE A 60 13.23 6.34 0.05
CA ILE A 60 13.38 7.71 0.56
C ILE A 60 14.87 7.99 0.70
N ASP A 61 15.47 8.44 -0.38
CA ASP A 61 16.91 8.71 -0.44
C ASP A 61 17.17 10.13 -0.88
N GLU A 62 18.30 10.66 -0.44
CA GLU A 62 18.81 11.93 -0.95
C GLU A 62 19.10 11.81 -2.45
N GLY A 63 18.69 12.78 -3.21
CA GLY A 63 18.91 12.80 -4.65
C GLY A 63 17.82 13.53 -5.40
N MET A 64 17.19 12.86 -6.39
CA MET A 64 16.26 13.50 -7.30
C MET A 64 15.07 14.21 -6.65
N MET A 65 14.47 13.61 -5.62
CA MET A 65 13.24 14.13 -5.02
C MET A 65 13.45 14.75 -3.64
N PHE A 66 14.49 14.33 -2.93
CA PHE A 66 14.71 14.76 -1.56
C PHE A 66 16.12 15.33 -1.40
N ASP A 67 16.23 16.47 -0.72
CA ASP A 67 17.51 16.85 -0.13
C ASP A 67 17.71 16.02 1.15
N LYS A 68 18.87 16.12 1.76
CA LYS A 68 19.21 15.34 2.95
C LYS A 68 18.21 15.53 4.09
N GLU A 69 17.87 16.80 4.37
CA GLU A 69 16.95 17.13 5.45
C GLU A 69 15.56 16.59 5.19
N SER A 70 15.04 16.76 3.97
CA SER A 70 13.72 16.27 3.59
C SER A 70 13.64 14.76 3.65
N ALA A 71 14.70 14.06 3.21
CA ALA A 71 14.75 12.59 3.29
C ALA A 71 14.68 12.12 4.74
N GLU A 72 15.46 12.74 5.64
CA GLU A 72 15.45 12.41 7.07
C GLU A 72 14.06 12.63 7.68
N GLN A 73 13.44 13.77 7.39
CA GLN A 73 12.09 14.10 7.87
C GLN A 73 11.06 13.12 7.34
N MET A 74 11.13 12.80 6.05
CA MET A 74 10.18 11.86 5.42
C MET A 74 10.30 10.45 6.01
N ARG A 75 11.53 9.97 6.21
CA ARG A 75 11.74 8.67 6.83
C ARG A 75 11.17 8.62 8.26
N ALA A 76 11.34 9.68 9.02
CA ALA A 76 10.79 9.76 10.38
C ALA A 76 9.26 9.76 10.36
N LEU A 77 8.65 10.53 9.47
CA LEU A 77 7.18 10.63 9.36
C LEU A 77 6.55 9.31 8.88
N VAL A 78 7.15 8.68 7.88
CA VAL A 78 6.68 7.36 7.41
C VAL A 78 6.80 6.33 8.53
N GLY A 79 7.95 6.26 9.17
CA GLY A 79 8.23 5.26 10.21
C GLY A 79 7.30 5.35 11.41
N LYS A 80 6.83 6.54 11.76
CA LYS A 80 5.89 6.69 12.89
C LYS A 80 4.41 6.58 12.51
N GLY A 81 4.12 6.27 11.24
CA GLY A 81 2.75 5.99 10.82
C GLY A 81 1.90 7.21 10.52
N THR A 82 2.51 8.32 10.11
CA THR A 82 1.79 9.55 9.80
C THR A 82 0.93 9.46 8.54
N PHE A 83 1.41 8.70 7.52
CA PHE A 83 0.80 8.73 6.20
C PHE A 83 -0.21 7.61 5.99
N GLY A 84 -1.46 8.02 5.62
CA GLY A 84 -2.45 7.14 5.04
C GLY A 84 -2.50 7.37 3.53
N PHE A 85 -2.45 6.30 2.75
CA PHE A 85 -2.30 6.40 1.31
C PHE A 85 -3.54 6.04 0.50
N GLY A 86 -4.49 5.35 1.08
CA GLY A 86 -5.67 5.03 0.31
C GLY A 86 -6.50 3.92 0.90
N VAL A 87 -7.43 3.45 0.08
CA VAL A 87 -8.38 2.41 0.44
C VAL A 87 -8.20 1.26 -0.53
N PHE A 88 -7.91 0.09 -0.01
CA PHE A 88 -7.98 -1.16 -0.77
C PHE A 88 -9.35 -1.78 -0.59
N GLU A 89 -9.79 -2.52 -1.58
CA GLU A 89 -11.09 -3.19 -1.58
C GLU A 89 -10.90 -4.70 -1.60
N CYS A 90 -11.76 -5.42 -0.91
CA CYS A 90 -11.81 -6.87 -0.95
C CYS A 90 -13.25 -7.36 -0.97
N ASN A 91 -13.45 -8.62 -1.33
CA ASN A 91 -14.78 -9.21 -1.42
C ASN A 91 -15.28 -9.73 -0.07
N ASP A 92 -14.37 -10.17 0.79
CA ASP A 92 -14.68 -10.74 2.11
C ASP A 92 -13.68 -10.21 3.12
N LEU A 93 -14.07 -9.16 3.84
CA LEU A 93 -13.19 -8.48 4.76
C LEU A 93 -12.75 -9.36 5.92
N LEU A 94 -13.66 -10.12 6.51
CA LEU A 94 -13.31 -10.97 7.66
C LEU A 94 -12.30 -12.04 7.26
N ALA A 95 -12.51 -12.72 6.14
CA ALA A 95 -11.59 -13.74 5.66
C ALA A 95 -10.23 -13.13 5.30
N THR A 96 -10.23 -11.98 4.64
CA THR A 96 -9.00 -11.27 4.29
C THR A 96 -8.24 -10.82 5.54
N TYR A 97 -8.95 -10.28 6.52
CA TYR A 97 -8.37 -9.88 7.80
C TYR A 97 -7.70 -11.08 8.49
N GLU A 98 -8.40 -12.20 8.59
CA GLU A 98 -7.86 -13.39 9.26
C GLU A 98 -6.60 -13.90 8.57
N GLU A 99 -6.61 -13.94 7.24
CA GLU A 99 -5.44 -14.36 6.47
C GLU A 99 -4.25 -13.43 6.67
N LEU A 100 -4.46 -12.13 6.54
CA LEU A 100 -3.38 -11.15 6.68
C LEU A 100 -2.88 -11.05 8.12
N ASN A 101 -3.78 -11.13 9.09
CA ASN A 101 -3.40 -11.12 10.50
C ASN A 101 -2.53 -12.34 10.83
N ALA A 102 -2.87 -13.51 10.29
CA ALA A 102 -2.06 -14.73 10.45
C ALA A 102 -0.68 -14.60 9.81
N LYS A 103 -0.55 -13.80 8.77
CA LYS A 103 0.74 -13.51 8.12
C LYS A 103 1.55 -12.40 8.82
N GLY A 104 1.04 -11.86 9.91
CA GLY A 104 1.73 -10.85 10.70
C GLY A 104 1.48 -9.41 10.31
N VAL A 105 0.47 -9.13 9.47
CA VAL A 105 0.10 -7.75 9.15
C VAL A 105 -0.45 -7.05 10.39
N GLU A 106 0.03 -5.85 10.66
CA GLU A 106 -0.43 -5.06 11.81
C GLU A 106 -1.73 -4.34 11.46
N PHE A 107 -2.82 -4.72 12.11
CA PHE A 107 -4.10 -4.01 12.02
C PHE A 107 -4.24 -3.06 13.19
N THR A 108 -4.48 -1.79 12.90
CA THR A 108 -4.73 -0.77 13.93
C THR A 108 -6.21 -0.65 14.24
N LYS A 109 -7.06 -1.17 13.35
CA LYS A 109 -8.50 -1.26 13.56
C LYS A 109 -8.97 -2.59 12.96
N PRO A 110 -9.64 -3.45 13.74
CA PRO A 110 -10.20 -4.70 13.20
C PRO A 110 -11.41 -4.42 12.32
N PRO A 111 -11.90 -5.43 11.59
CA PRO A 111 -13.12 -5.28 10.78
C PRO A 111 -14.27 -4.71 11.60
N THR A 112 -14.82 -3.60 11.16
CA THR A 112 -15.86 -2.85 11.86
C THR A 112 -16.92 -2.42 10.87
N GLU A 113 -18.19 -2.53 11.25
CA GLU A 113 -19.28 -2.03 10.42
C GLU A 113 -19.38 -0.53 10.58
N GLU A 114 -19.32 0.16 9.45
CA GLU A 114 -19.50 1.61 9.35
C GLU A 114 -20.72 1.91 8.49
N PHE A 115 -21.15 3.17 8.44
CA PHE A 115 -22.32 3.53 7.62
C PHE A 115 -22.08 3.33 6.13
N TYR A 116 -20.83 3.39 5.69
CA TYR A 116 -20.40 3.23 4.29
C TYR A 116 -20.05 1.79 3.92
N GLY A 117 -20.01 0.87 4.87
CA GLY A 117 -19.64 -0.53 4.65
C GLY A 117 -18.82 -1.07 5.80
N PHE A 118 -18.04 -2.11 5.52
CA PHE A 118 -17.14 -2.71 6.51
C PHE A 118 -15.72 -2.24 6.25
N GLU A 119 -15.00 -1.91 7.31
CA GLU A 119 -13.64 -1.36 7.21
C GLU A 119 -12.71 -1.93 8.27
N ALA A 120 -11.47 -2.16 7.88
CA ALA A 120 -10.34 -2.38 8.79
C ALA A 120 -9.22 -1.42 8.40
N LEU A 121 -8.29 -1.15 9.31
CA LEU A 121 -7.11 -0.35 9.02
C LEU A 121 -5.86 -1.18 9.28
N PHE A 122 -4.90 -1.15 8.36
CA PHE A 122 -3.64 -1.87 8.54
C PHE A 122 -2.46 -1.02 8.09
N LYS A 123 -1.27 -1.43 8.51
CA LYS A 123 -0.02 -0.79 8.15
C LYS A 123 0.82 -1.69 7.26
N ASP A 124 1.60 -1.07 6.37
CA ASP A 124 2.64 -1.79 5.64
C ASP A 124 3.90 -1.94 6.50
N ASP A 125 4.95 -2.51 5.92
CA ASP A 125 6.23 -2.76 6.58
C ASP A 125 6.96 -1.49 7.03
N SER A 126 6.68 -0.37 6.39
CA SER A 126 7.32 0.92 6.67
C SER A 126 6.56 1.78 7.67
N GLY A 127 5.26 1.55 7.81
CA GLY A 127 4.39 2.33 8.67
C GLY A 127 3.27 3.06 7.94
N ASN A 128 3.22 2.99 6.62
CA ASN A 128 2.12 3.55 5.85
C ASN A 128 0.83 2.80 6.16
N TRP A 129 -0.26 3.53 6.38
CA TRP A 129 -1.52 2.88 6.71
C TRP A 129 -2.54 2.98 5.59
N PHE A 130 -3.42 1.99 5.54
CA PHE A 130 -4.47 1.88 4.54
C PHE A 130 -5.77 1.49 5.20
N SER A 131 -6.86 1.92 4.59
CA SER A 131 -8.18 1.35 4.83
C SER A 131 -8.34 0.10 3.94
N LEU A 132 -8.95 -0.92 4.47
CA LEU A 132 -9.36 -2.11 3.71
C LEU A 132 -10.86 -2.20 3.85
N GLY A 133 -11.58 -2.12 2.73
CA GLY A 133 -13.02 -2.02 2.75
C GLY A 133 -13.73 -3.12 2.00
N GLN A 134 -14.97 -3.36 2.43
CA GLN A 134 -15.93 -4.23 1.75
C GLN A 134 -17.25 -3.49 1.69
N LYS A 135 -17.85 -3.43 0.50
CA LYS A 135 -19.15 -2.79 0.33
C LYS A 135 -20.24 -3.59 1.03
N LYS A 136 -21.26 -2.90 1.53
CA LYS A 136 -22.44 -3.56 2.09
C LYS A 136 -23.21 -4.25 0.98
N GLU A 137 -23.67 -5.47 1.27
CA GLU A 137 -24.40 -6.30 0.32
C GLU A 137 -25.71 -5.66 -0.14
N ALA A 138 -26.39 -4.91 0.76
CA ALA A 138 -27.61 -4.19 0.42
C ALA A 138 -27.42 -3.15 -0.69
N GLU A 139 -26.24 -2.52 -0.77
CA GLU A 139 -25.90 -1.60 -1.85
C GLU A 139 -25.73 -2.35 -3.17
N ALA A 140 -25.09 -3.52 -3.12
CA ALA A 140 -24.91 -4.35 -4.30
C ALA A 140 -26.25 -4.82 -4.86
N ALA A 141 -27.21 -5.16 -3.99
CA ALA A 141 -28.54 -5.59 -4.39
C ALA A 141 -29.38 -4.45 -5.00
N ASN A 142 -29.10 -3.22 -4.65
CA ASN A 142 -29.80 -2.04 -5.14
C ASN A 142 -29.12 -1.39 -6.35
N GLY A 143 -27.91 -1.81 -6.62
CA GLY A 143 -27.09 -1.24 -7.69
C GLY A 143 -27.30 -1.87 -9.05
#